data_6d5944c61dcd4dfd38859d518dcd4129
#
_entry.id   6d5944c61dcd4dfd38859d518dcd4129
#
_cell.length_a   1.000
_cell.length_b   1.000
_cell.length_c   1.000
_cell.angle_alpha   90.00
_cell.angle_beta   90.00
_cell.angle_gamma   90.00
#
_symmetry.space_group_name_H-M   'P 1'
#
loop_
_entity.id
_entity.type
_entity.pdbx_description
1 polymer ?
#
loop_
_entity_poly.entity_id
_entity_poly.type
_entity_poly.pdbx_seq_one_letter_code
_entity_poly.pdbx_strand_id
1 'polypeptide(L)'
;MRFRFNEEATKKYFVAGDMVYSHFVAGLSAGFPPGEEGFIRSVRRFADLITDPDLKKRVAGFIGQESMHGQEHRHLNEKLVEMGYAIQWWDSKRLKAGQIRLEERLPAKVHLAMTAAAEHYTAVLAERVLSSEEIQSIPAEPEMWHLLNWHALEELEHKSVAFDVYRAVGGTERTRIAVMAVMYALTVPVTLVSLGVSIGRDPIARRQPRRLAREAYKLFTGPVFKGLPSELAKYMRPGFHPDDIDTTALLERWQDELFGASGVLVDHLK
;
A
#
# COMPACT_ATOMS: atom_id res chain seq x y z
N MET A 1 12.21 -12.54 1.79
CA MET A 1 11.39 -12.47 3.01
C MET A 1 10.37 -13.60 3.03
N ARG A 2 10.00 -14.10 4.20
CA ARG A 2 8.92 -15.09 4.38
C ARG A 2 8.23 -14.87 5.71
N PHE A 3 6.93 -14.58 5.67
CA PHE A 3 6.07 -14.44 6.84
C PHE A 3 5.28 -15.72 7.09
N ARG A 4 5.02 -16.04 8.37
CA ARG A 4 4.34 -17.25 8.80
C ARG A 4 3.09 -16.90 9.58
N PHE A 5 1.95 -16.94 8.90
CA PHE A 5 0.66 -16.68 9.52
C PHE A 5 0.11 -17.95 10.15
N ASN A 6 0.33 -18.13 11.47
CA ASN A 6 -0.07 -19.34 12.20
C ASN A 6 -1.59 -19.54 12.23
N GLU A 7 -2.03 -20.81 12.04
CA GLU A 7 -3.45 -21.15 11.93
C GLU A 7 -4.23 -21.02 13.23
N GLU A 8 -3.60 -21.30 14.39
CA GLU A 8 -4.32 -21.49 15.66
C GLU A 8 -4.54 -20.20 16.49
N ALA A 9 -3.83 -19.12 16.22
CA ALA A 9 -3.79 -17.95 17.11
C ALA A 9 -4.55 -16.72 16.61
N THR A 10 -4.86 -16.62 15.31
CA THR A 10 -5.37 -15.39 14.73
C THR A 10 -6.88 -15.23 14.90
N LYS A 11 -7.31 -14.29 15.73
CA LYS A 11 -8.73 -13.92 15.83
C LYS A 11 -9.20 -13.24 14.54
N LYS A 12 -10.45 -13.53 14.11
CA LYS A 12 -11.03 -12.96 12.88
C LYS A 12 -10.86 -11.43 12.82
N TYR A 13 -11.12 -10.72 13.91
CA TYR A 13 -10.88 -9.27 13.97
C TYR A 13 -9.51 -9.02 14.59
N PHE A 14 -8.50 -9.15 13.75
CA PHE A 14 -7.10 -9.23 14.12
C PHE A 14 -6.46 -7.88 14.52
N VAL A 15 -7.10 -6.76 14.18
CA VAL A 15 -6.67 -5.43 14.60
C VAL A 15 -7.52 -5.00 15.79
N ALA A 16 -6.98 -4.99 16.99
CA ALA A 16 -7.62 -4.56 18.25
C ALA A 16 -9.00 -5.18 18.54
N GLY A 17 -9.35 -6.29 17.88
CA GLY A 17 -10.72 -6.84 17.93
C GLY A 17 -11.76 -5.97 17.21
N ASP A 18 -11.34 -4.93 16.49
CA ASP A 18 -12.17 -3.97 15.76
C ASP A 18 -12.53 -4.52 14.37
N MET A 19 -13.83 -4.59 14.08
CA MET A 19 -14.35 -5.14 12.84
C MET A 19 -13.97 -4.28 11.64
N VAL A 20 -14.21 -2.97 11.75
CA VAL A 20 -14.02 -2.03 10.63
C VAL A 20 -12.54 -1.90 10.29
N TYR A 21 -11.69 -1.80 11.31
CA TYR A 21 -10.24 -1.70 11.09
C TYR A 21 -9.69 -2.99 10.47
N SER A 22 -10.10 -4.16 10.98
CA SER A 22 -9.64 -5.44 10.42
C SER A 22 -10.10 -5.63 8.97
N HIS A 23 -11.33 -5.24 8.62
CA HIS A 23 -11.80 -5.25 7.23
C HIS A 23 -11.07 -4.22 6.36
N PHE A 24 -10.70 -3.06 6.90
CA PHE A 24 -9.91 -2.06 6.20
C PHE A 24 -8.52 -2.58 5.85
N VAL A 25 -7.78 -3.12 6.84
CA VAL A 25 -6.44 -3.69 6.62
C VAL A 25 -6.48 -4.88 5.68
N ALA A 26 -7.48 -5.77 5.81
CA ALA A 26 -7.69 -6.88 4.89
C ALA A 26 -7.93 -6.40 3.44
N GLY A 27 -8.73 -5.35 3.26
CA GLY A 27 -8.97 -4.74 1.95
C GLY A 27 -7.73 -4.08 1.36
N LEU A 28 -6.94 -3.41 2.19
CA LEU A 28 -5.66 -2.80 1.80
C LEU A 28 -4.68 -3.87 1.32
N SER A 29 -4.46 -4.92 2.14
CA SER A 29 -3.62 -6.06 1.79
C SER A 29 -4.07 -6.73 0.49
N ALA A 30 -5.38 -6.88 0.26
CA ALA A 30 -5.92 -7.47 -0.95
C ALA A 30 -5.67 -6.62 -2.21
N GLY A 31 -5.56 -5.30 -2.05
CA GLY A 31 -5.30 -4.37 -3.13
C GLY A 31 -3.84 -4.30 -3.58
N PHE A 32 -2.88 -4.63 -2.70
CA PHE A 32 -1.46 -4.54 -3.01
C PHE A 32 -1.05 -5.44 -4.18
N PRO A 33 -1.26 -6.75 -4.20
CA PRO A 33 -0.74 -7.60 -5.28
C PRO A 33 -1.15 -7.16 -6.70
N PRO A 34 -2.43 -6.87 -7.00
CA PRO A 34 -2.79 -6.39 -8.32
C PRO A 34 -2.30 -4.97 -8.61
N GLY A 35 -2.19 -4.11 -7.59
CA GLY A 35 -1.64 -2.76 -7.71
C GLY A 35 -0.18 -2.76 -8.11
N GLU A 36 0.65 -3.46 -7.33
CA GLU A 36 2.09 -3.59 -7.51
C GLU A 36 2.46 -4.26 -8.84
N GLU A 37 1.73 -5.29 -9.26
CA GLU A 37 1.87 -5.84 -10.61
C GLU A 37 1.63 -4.76 -11.70
N GLY A 38 0.67 -3.86 -11.48
CA GLY A 38 0.43 -2.71 -12.35
C GLY A 38 1.59 -1.72 -12.35
N PHE A 39 2.19 -1.45 -11.18
CA PHE A 39 3.36 -0.58 -11.03
C PHE A 39 4.55 -1.14 -11.82
N ILE A 40 4.86 -2.42 -11.62
CA ILE A 40 5.92 -3.10 -12.35
C ILE A 40 5.69 -3.00 -13.86
N ARG A 41 4.47 -3.28 -14.35
CA ARG A 41 4.15 -3.18 -15.79
C ARG A 41 4.32 -1.76 -16.31
N SER A 42 3.91 -0.75 -15.54
CA SER A 42 4.01 0.66 -15.95
C SER A 42 5.46 1.12 -16.12
N VAL A 43 6.33 0.81 -15.15
CA VAL A 43 7.74 1.19 -15.16
C VAL A 43 8.51 0.42 -16.25
N ARG A 44 8.25 -0.89 -16.43
CA ARG A 44 8.87 -1.71 -17.49
C ARG A 44 8.61 -1.20 -18.89
N ARG A 45 7.49 -0.49 -19.15
CA ARG A 45 7.22 0.13 -20.47
C ARG A 45 8.25 1.18 -20.88
N PHE A 46 9.04 1.67 -19.93
CA PHE A 46 10.03 2.73 -20.13
C PHE A 46 11.47 2.29 -19.85
N ALA A 47 11.70 1.01 -19.53
CA ALA A 47 13.02 0.50 -19.12
C ALA A 47 14.13 0.84 -20.13
N ASP A 48 13.84 0.72 -21.45
CA ASP A 48 14.79 0.99 -22.51
C ASP A 48 15.06 2.50 -22.72
N LEU A 49 14.19 3.37 -22.21
CA LEU A 49 14.31 4.82 -22.32
C LEU A 49 15.08 5.46 -21.18
N ILE A 50 15.28 4.72 -20.09
CA ILE A 50 16.07 5.20 -18.95
C ILE A 50 17.55 5.06 -19.33
N THR A 51 18.27 6.18 -19.36
CA THR A 51 19.72 6.22 -19.70
C THR A 51 20.60 6.33 -18.46
N ASP A 52 20.10 6.94 -17.39
CA ASP A 52 20.81 7.10 -16.12
C ASP A 52 21.03 5.74 -15.44
N PRO A 53 22.31 5.34 -15.18
CA PRO A 53 22.64 4.07 -14.55
C PRO A 53 22.09 3.94 -13.12
N ASP A 54 22.09 5.02 -12.34
CA ASP A 54 21.61 5.02 -10.96
C ASP A 54 20.10 4.82 -10.92
N LEU A 55 19.37 5.52 -11.80
CA LEU A 55 17.94 5.30 -11.94
C LEU A 55 17.60 3.87 -12.42
N LYS A 56 18.40 3.31 -13.35
CA LYS A 56 18.24 1.89 -13.76
C LYS A 56 18.39 0.94 -12.57
N LYS A 57 19.38 1.16 -11.72
CA LYS A 57 19.62 0.34 -10.53
C LYS A 57 18.44 0.46 -9.55
N ARG A 58 17.96 1.68 -9.31
CA ARG A 58 16.79 1.94 -8.44
C ARG A 58 15.53 1.27 -8.99
N VAL A 59 15.30 1.33 -10.30
CA VAL A 59 14.17 0.65 -10.96
C VAL A 59 14.26 -0.86 -10.82
N ALA A 60 15.45 -1.45 -10.92
CA ALA A 60 15.63 -2.89 -10.71
C ALA A 60 15.32 -3.29 -9.25
N GLY A 61 15.76 -2.49 -8.27
CA GLY A 61 15.41 -2.66 -6.85
C GLY A 61 13.90 -2.59 -6.64
N PHE A 62 13.26 -1.51 -7.11
CA PHE A 62 11.82 -1.30 -7.08
C PHE A 62 11.03 -2.51 -7.60
N ILE A 63 11.35 -3.01 -8.79
CA ILE A 63 10.69 -4.18 -9.37
C ILE A 63 10.86 -5.42 -8.48
N GLY A 64 12.01 -5.57 -7.84
CA GLY A 64 12.29 -6.66 -6.91
C GLY A 64 11.42 -6.57 -5.65
N GLN A 65 11.40 -5.41 -5.00
CA GLN A 65 10.63 -5.15 -3.79
C GLN A 65 9.14 -5.32 -4.05
N GLU A 66 8.58 -4.69 -5.10
CA GLU A 66 7.16 -4.83 -5.48
C GLU A 66 6.76 -6.28 -5.78
N SER A 67 7.65 -7.06 -6.38
CA SER A 67 7.38 -8.48 -6.63
C SER A 67 7.30 -9.29 -5.33
N MET A 68 8.13 -8.96 -4.34
CA MET A 68 8.11 -9.61 -3.03
C MET A 68 6.91 -9.17 -2.18
N HIS A 69 6.56 -7.87 -2.20
CA HIS A 69 5.34 -7.36 -1.56
C HIS A 69 4.12 -8.12 -2.04
N GLY A 70 3.91 -8.18 -3.37
CA GLY A 70 2.79 -8.91 -3.96
C GLY A 70 2.75 -10.38 -3.57
N GLN A 71 3.89 -11.04 -3.43
CA GLN A 71 3.95 -12.44 -3.00
C GLN A 71 3.53 -12.60 -1.54
N GLU A 72 4.11 -11.83 -0.61
CA GLU A 72 3.85 -11.97 0.82
C GLU A 72 2.43 -11.51 1.18
N HIS A 73 1.91 -10.46 0.51
CA HIS A 73 0.50 -10.09 0.68
C HIS A 73 -0.47 -11.14 0.14
N ARG A 74 -0.11 -11.93 -0.90
CA ARG A 74 -0.94 -13.08 -1.32
C ARG A 74 -1.00 -14.15 -0.22
N HIS A 75 0.11 -14.48 0.43
CA HIS A 75 0.13 -15.42 1.54
C HIS A 75 -0.78 -14.94 2.69
N LEU A 76 -0.69 -13.64 3.07
CA LEU A 76 -1.61 -13.06 4.04
C LEU A 76 -3.06 -13.11 3.58
N ASN A 77 -3.33 -12.79 2.31
CA ASN A 77 -4.68 -12.77 1.74
C ASN A 77 -5.31 -14.16 1.71
N GLU A 78 -4.56 -15.24 1.47
CA GLU A 78 -5.02 -16.61 1.58
C GLU A 78 -5.51 -16.87 3.01
N LYS A 79 -4.72 -16.49 4.01
CA LYS A 79 -5.11 -16.59 5.42
C LYS A 79 -6.36 -15.77 5.76
N LEU A 80 -6.44 -14.55 5.28
CA LEU A 80 -7.62 -13.68 5.50
C LEU A 80 -8.89 -14.28 4.87
N VAL A 81 -8.77 -14.94 3.72
CA VAL A 81 -9.88 -15.67 3.08
C VAL A 81 -10.33 -16.84 3.95
N GLU A 82 -9.42 -17.64 4.52
CA GLU A 82 -9.74 -18.73 5.46
C GLU A 82 -10.46 -18.20 6.70
N MET A 83 -10.08 -17.01 7.20
CA MET A 83 -10.74 -16.34 8.31
C MET A 83 -12.12 -15.77 7.94
N GLY A 84 -12.53 -15.87 6.67
CA GLY A 84 -13.85 -15.47 6.16
C GLY A 84 -13.95 -14.01 5.69
N TYR A 85 -12.84 -13.39 5.30
CA TYR A 85 -12.85 -12.11 4.60
C TYR A 85 -13.18 -12.31 3.13
N ALA A 86 -14.12 -11.54 2.59
CA ALA A 86 -14.56 -11.65 1.19
C ALA A 86 -13.68 -10.78 0.26
N ILE A 87 -12.40 -11.10 0.18
CA ILE A 87 -11.38 -10.33 -0.57
C ILE A 87 -10.85 -11.03 -1.83
N GLN A 88 -11.21 -12.31 -2.07
CA GLN A 88 -10.68 -13.12 -3.20
C GLN A 88 -10.90 -12.50 -4.57
N TRP A 89 -11.88 -11.62 -4.71
CA TRP A 89 -12.21 -10.99 -5.98
C TRP A 89 -11.12 -10.01 -6.46
N TRP A 90 -10.31 -9.45 -5.52
CA TRP A 90 -9.21 -8.53 -5.84
C TRP A 90 -8.14 -9.17 -6.73
N ASP A 91 -7.78 -10.43 -6.50
CA ASP A 91 -6.79 -11.18 -7.29
C ASP A 91 -7.44 -12.15 -8.29
N SER A 92 -8.70 -11.90 -8.65
CA SER A 92 -9.42 -12.73 -9.61
C SER A 92 -8.89 -12.52 -11.03
N LYS A 93 -8.85 -13.61 -11.82
CA LYS A 93 -8.46 -13.56 -13.25
C LYS A 93 -9.26 -12.52 -14.04
N ARG A 94 -10.54 -12.33 -13.70
CA ARG A 94 -11.43 -11.37 -14.37
C ARG A 94 -11.01 -9.93 -14.08
N LEU A 95 -10.74 -9.60 -12.81
CA LEU A 95 -10.30 -8.26 -12.42
C LEU A 95 -8.94 -7.94 -13.04
N LYS A 96 -7.98 -8.86 -12.93
CA LYS A 96 -6.65 -8.75 -13.52
C LYS A 96 -6.70 -8.52 -15.03
N ALA A 97 -7.50 -9.31 -15.76
CA ALA A 97 -7.68 -9.11 -17.19
C ALA A 97 -8.32 -7.75 -17.53
N GLY A 98 -9.27 -7.28 -16.71
CA GLY A 98 -9.88 -5.95 -16.85
C GLY A 98 -8.87 -4.83 -16.62
N GLN A 99 -8.05 -4.95 -15.57
CA GLN A 99 -6.99 -4.01 -15.26
C GLN A 99 -5.96 -3.91 -16.39
N ILE A 100 -5.43 -5.05 -16.86
CA ILE A 100 -4.46 -5.08 -17.98
C ILE A 100 -5.04 -4.42 -19.24
N ARG A 101 -6.29 -4.72 -19.60
CA ARG A 101 -6.95 -4.08 -20.75
C ARG A 101 -7.09 -2.57 -20.60
N LEU A 102 -7.35 -2.09 -19.37
CA LEU A 102 -7.41 -0.66 -19.08
C LEU A 102 -6.02 -0.04 -19.23
N GLU A 103 -5.00 -0.65 -18.62
CA GLU A 103 -3.61 -0.20 -18.69
C GLU A 103 -3.10 -0.11 -20.15
N GLU A 104 -3.44 -1.10 -20.99
CA GLU A 104 -3.07 -1.11 -22.42
C GLU A 104 -3.74 0.02 -23.22
N ARG A 105 -4.94 0.43 -22.83
CA ARG A 105 -5.68 1.53 -23.49
C ARG A 105 -5.21 2.92 -23.05
N LEU A 106 -4.60 3.01 -21.89
CA LEU A 106 -4.09 4.29 -21.38
C LEU A 106 -2.80 4.68 -22.09
N PRO A 107 -2.59 5.98 -22.38
CA PRO A 107 -1.28 6.46 -22.78
C PRO A 107 -0.23 6.03 -21.74
N ALA A 108 0.92 5.52 -22.19
CA ALA A 108 1.92 4.94 -21.31
C ALA A 108 2.35 5.90 -20.17
N LYS A 109 2.52 7.19 -20.48
CA LYS A 109 2.87 8.22 -19.48
C LYS A 109 1.74 8.48 -18.49
N VAL A 110 0.47 8.29 -18.85
CA VAL A 110 -0.66 8.39 -17.90
C VAL A 110 -0.64 7.20 -16.94
N HIS A 111 -0.41 5.98 -17.44
CA HIS A 111 -0.26 4.80 -16.58
C HIS A 111 0.90 4.96 -15.60
N LEU A 112 2.06 5.46 -16.06
CA LEU A 112 3.21 5.74 -15.18
C LEU A 112 2.91 6.86 -14.17
N ALA A 113 2.16 7.91 -14.56
CA ALA A 113 1.72 8.94 -13.64
C ALA A 113 0.77 8.41 -12.57
N MET A 114 -0.06 7.41 -12.89
CA MET A 114 -0.91 6.72 -11.90
C MET A 114 -0.05 5.92 -10.91
N THR A 115 0.98 5.23 -11.39
CA THR A 115 1.94 4.55 -10.51
C THR A 115 2.63 5.53 -9.58
N ALA A 116 3.23 6.61 -10.11
CA ALA A 116 3.89 7.62 -9.29
C ALA A 116 2.95 8.30 -8.26
N ALA A 117 1.66 8.43 -8.58
CA ALA A 117 0.68 8.93 -7.63
C ALA A 117 0.32 7.87 -6.57
N ALA A 118 0.19 6.60 -6.94
CA ALA A 118 -0.06 5.51 -6.01
C ALA A 118 1.11 5.32 -5.04
N GLU A 119 2.36 5.37 -5.52
CA GLU A 119 3.58 5.38 -4.70
C GLU A 119 3.59 6.51 -3.66
N HIS A 120 3.06 7.67 -4.00
CA HIS A 120 2.89 8.73 -3.01
C HIS A 120 1.87 8.37 -1.93
N TYR A 121 0.79 7.64 -2.26
CA TYR A 121 -0.16 7.16 -1.26
C TYR A 121 0.47 6.15 -0.32
N THR A 122 1.18 5.17 -0.85
CA THR A 122 1.84 4.13 -0.05
C THR A 122 2.94 4.73 0.81
N ALA A 123 3.78 5.62 0.28
CA ALA A 123 4.82 6.32 1.04
C ALA A 123 4.25 7.19 2.18
N VAL A 124 3.17 7.94 1.95
CA VAL A 124 2.53 8.74 3.01
C VAL A 124 1.93 7.84 4.09
N LEU A 125 1.30 6.74 3.73
CA LEU A 125 0.79 5.76 4.70
C LEU A 125 1.94 5.09 5.46
N ALA A 126 3.01 4.72 4.79
CA ALA A 126 4.22 4.13 5.36
C ALA A 126 4.87 5.06 6.38
N GLU A 127 5.10 6.33 6.02
CA GLU A 127 5.64 7.34 6.93
C GLU A 127 4.78 7.47 8.21
N ARG A 128 3.45 7.51 8.05
CA ARG A 128 2.53 7.60 9.18
C ARG A 128 2.58 6.37 10.08
N VAL A 129 2.59 5.18 9.49
CA VAL A 129 2.65 3.92 10.24
C VAL A 129 3.96 3.85 11.02
N LEU A 130 5.09 4.14 10.38
CA LEU A 130 6.42 4.00 10.98
C LEU A 130 6.78 5.13 11.94
N SER A 131 6.21 6.34 11.79
CA SER A 131 6.51 7.50 12.65
C SER A 131 5.61 7.62 13.87
N SER A 132 4.42 7.00 13.88
CA SER A 132 3.41 7.18 14.92
C SER A 132 3.45 6.08 15.96
N GLU A 133 3.91 6.40 17.18
CA GLU A 133 3.81 5.48 18.33
C GLU A 133 2.35 5.08 18.64
N GLU A 134 1.39 5.99 18.42
CA GLU A 134 -0.03 5.71 18.61
C GLU A 134 -0.50 4.60 17.65
N ILE A 135 -0.07 4.62 16.37
CA ILE A 135 -0.40 3.57 15.41
C ILE A 135 0.33 2.27 15.77
N GLN A 136 1.62 2.32 16.09
CA GLN A 136 2.41 1.15 16.47
C GLN A 136 1.91 0.47 17.75
N SER A 137 1.26 1.22 18.65
CA SER A 137 0.66 0.67 19.86
C SER A 137 -0.69 -0.02 19.65
N ILE A 138 -1.28 0.02 18.44
CA ILE A 138 -2.55 -0.65 18.15
C ILE A 138 -2.34 -2.17 18.22
N PRO A 139 -3.06 -2.89 19.09
CA PRO A 139 -2.90 -4.33 19.21
C PRO A 139 -3.32 -5.05 17.93
N ALA A 140 -2.41 -5.81 17.34
CA ALA A 140 -2.71 -6.68 16.20
C ALA A 140 -1.86 -7.94 16.27
N GLU A 141 -2.09 -8.89 15.36
CA GLU A 141 -1.28 -10.09 15.23
C GLU A 141 0.16 -9.69 14.89
N PRO A 142 1.18 -10.14 15.66
CA PRO A 142 2.56 -9.71 15.47
C PRO A 142 3.09 -9.90 14.06
N GLU A 143 2.82 -11.06 13.44
CA GLU A 143 3.31 -11.36 12.10
C GLU A 143 2.69 -10.47 11.02
N MET A 144 1.46 -10.01 11.23
CA MET A 144 0.83 -9.01 10.35
C MET A 144 1.48 -7.64 10.50
N TRP A 145 1.84 -7.24 11.74
CA TRP A 145 2.63 -6.03 11.98
C TRP A 145 4.00 -6.12 11.36
N HIS A 146 4.67 -7.26 11.46
CA HIS A 146 5.97 -7.49 10.83
C HIS A 146 5.90 -7.29 9.33
N LEU A 147 4.91 -7.89 8.65
CA LEU A 147 4.69 -7.70 7.21
C LEU A 147 4.43 -6.22 6.87
N LEU A 148 3.52 -5.56 7.60
CA LEU A 148 3.15 -4.18 7.31
C LEU A 148 4.30 -3.20 7.56
N ASN A 149 5.10 -3.38 8.62
CA ASN A 149 6.24 -2.54 8.91
C ASN A 149 7.38 -2.74 7.92
N TRP A 150 7.63 -4.00 7.49
CA TRP A 150 8.59 -4.29 6.44
C TRP A 150 8.18 -3.65 5.11
N HIS A 151 6.93 -3.85 4.69
CA HIS A 151 6.41 -3.24 3.49
C HIS A 151 6.51 -1.70 3.57
N ALA A 152 6.09 -1.10 4.68
CA ALA A 152 6.17 0.34 4.88
C ALA A 152 7.62 0.87 4.82
N LEU A 153 8.61 0.13 5.32
CA LEU A 153 10.02 0.50 5.20
C LEU A 153 10.45 0.55 3.73
N GLU A 154 10.16 -0.50 2.95
CA GLU A 154 10.54 -0.57 1.55
C GLU A 154 9.77 0.47 0.68
N GLU A 155 8.52 0.82 1.02
CA GLU A 155 7.79 1.93 0.39
C GLU A 155 8.49 3.28 0.55
N LEU A 156 9.11 3.53 1.71
CA LEU A 156 9.90 4.75 1.91
C LEU A 156 11.23 4.72 1.15
N GLU A 157 11.85 3.54 0.99
CA GLU A 157 13.11 3.40 0.26
C GLU A 157 12.95 3.74 -1.23
N HIS A 158 11.81 3.38 -1.83
CA HIS A 158 11.60 3.55 -3.26
C HIS A 158 10.56 4.62 -3.66
N LYS A 159 10.07 5.43 -2.72
CA LYS A 159 9.00 6.43 -2.88
C LYS A 159 9.14 7.38 -4.08
N SER A 160 10.36 7.62 -4.57
CA SER A 160 10.62 8.53 -5.69
C SER A 160 10.90 7.81 -7.02
N VAL A 161 11.05 6.48 -7.05
CA VAL A 161 11.50 5.76 -8.24
C VAL A 161 10.55 5.94 -9.43
N ALA A 162 9.26 5.66 -9.26
CA ALA A 162 8.28 5.82 -10.33
C ALA A 162 8.12 7.28 -10.76
N PHE A 163 8.23 8.22 -9.82
CA PHE A 163 8.22 9.66 -10.10
C PHE A 163 9.42 10.08 -10.95
N ASP A 164 10.61 9.62 -10.62
CA ASP A 164 11.84 9.93 -11.35
C ASP A 164 11.81 9.35 -12.77
N VAL A 165 11.34 8.11 -12.93
CA VAL A 165 11.11 7.54 -14.26
C VAL A 165 10.13 8.40 -15.05
N TYR A 166 9.02 8.82 -14.43
CA TYR A 166 8.04 9.69 -15.09
C TYR A 166 8.67 11.00 -15.58
N ARG A 167 9.51 11.62 -14.76
CA ARG A 167 10.23 12.85 -15.13
C ARG A 167 11.27 12.61 -16.22
N ALA A 168 12.06 11.57 -16.10
CA ALA A 168 13.11 11.21 -17.06
C ALA A 168 12.57 10.95 -18.48
N VAL A 169 11.36 10.38 -18.59
CA VAL A 169 10.72 10.10 -19.89
C VAL A 169 9.87 11.29 -20.40
N GLY A 170 10.01 12.48 -19.81
CA GLY A 170 9.32 13.68 -20.24
C GLY A 170 7.85 13.72 -19.82
N GLY A 171 7.53 13.21 -18.65
CA GLY A 171 6.23 13.38 -18.00
C GLY A 171 5.98 14.86 -17.65
N THR A 172 4.75 15.34 -17.87
CA THR A 172 4.41 16.74 -17.63
C THR A 172 3.80 16.98 -16.27
N GLU A 173 4.07 18.14 -15.68
CA GLU A 173 3.49 18.58 -14.41
C GLU A 173 1.95 18.55 -14.44
N ARG A 174 1.36 19.01 -15.55
CA ARG A 174 -0.11 19.02 -15.73
C ARG A 174 -0.71 17.62 -15.67
N THR A 175 -0.10 16.66 -16.35
CA THR A 175 -0.58 15.26 -16.33
C THR A 175 -0.42 14.66 -14.94
N ARG A 176 0.70 14.88 -14.27
CA ARG A 176 0.96 14.44 -12.91
C ARG A 176 -0.13 14.91 -11.94
N ILE A 177 -0.39 16.22 -11.93
CA ILE A 177 -1.40 16.84 -11.05
C ILE A 177 -2.81 16.35 -11.41
N ALA A 178 -3.18 16.28 -12.69
CA ALA A 178 -4.50 15.85 -13.12
C ALA A 178 -4.77 14.39 -12.73
N VAL A 179 -3.79 13.50 -12.94
CA VAL A 179 -3.90 12.09 -12.53
C VAL A 179 -4.08 11.96 -11.03
N MET A 180 -3.24 12.67 -10.25
CA MET A 180 -3.37 12.66 -8.78
C MET A 180 -4.72 13.20 -8.33
N ALA A 181 -5.23 14.28 -8.93
CA ALA A 181 -6.54 14.84 -8.57
C ALA A 181 -7.68 13.84 -8.81
N VAL A 182 -7.63 13.09 -9.91
CA VAL A 182 -8.61 12.02 -10.19
C VAL A 182 -8.49 10.89 -9.18
N MET A 183 -7.29 10.39 -8.90
CA MET A 183 -7.07 9.34 -7.91
C MET A 183 -7.51 9.79 -6.51
N TYR A 184 -7.16 11.01 -6.13
CA TYR A 184 -7.56 11.60 -4.86
C TYR A 184 -9.08 11.66 -4.70
N ALA A 185 -9.81 12.09 -5.74
CA ALA A 185 -11.26 12.15 -5.73
C ALA A 185 -11.92 10.75 -5.66
N LEU A 186 -11.28 9.72 -6.22
CA LEU A 186 -11.79 8.35 -6.24
C LEU A 186 -11.44 7.54 -4.99
N THR A 187 -10.41 7.93 -4.24
CA THR A 187 -9.93 7.14 -3.08
C THR A 187 -11.02 6.90 -2.05
N VAL A 188 -11.72 7.94 -1.61
CA VAL A 188 -12.77 7.80 -0.58
C VAL A 188 -13.93 6.93 -1.07
N PRO A 189 -14.56 7.19 -2.24
CA PRO A 189 -15.62 6.33 -2.76
C PRO A 189 -15.19 4.86 -2.92
N VAL A 190 -14.01 4.60 -3.48
CA VAL A 190 -13.50 3.24 -3.69
C VAL A 190 -13.29 2.53 -2.35
N THR A 191 -12.66 3.20 -1.38
CA THR A 191 -12.44 2.65 -0.04
C THR A 191 -13.77 2.31 0.65
N LEU A 192 -14.74 3.23 0.62
CA LEU A 192 -16.04 3.00 1.26
C LEU A 192 -16.82 1.87 0.61
N VAL A 193 -16.80 1.76 -0.72
CA VAL A 193 -17.43 0.66 -1.46
C VAL A 193 -16.77 -0.67 -1.13
N SER A 194 -15.44 -0.73 -1.17
CA SER A 194 -14.66 -1.94 -0.85
C SER A 194 -14.94 -2.42 0.57
N LEU A 195 -14.87 -1.50 1.53
CA LEU A 195 -15.14 -1.77 2.95
C LEU A 195 -16.60 -2.22 3.15
N GLY A 196 -17.55 -1.53 2.52
CA GLY A 196 -18.97 -1.87 2.59
C GLY A 196 -19.29 -3.25 2.01
N VAL A 197 -18.65 -3.64 0.90
CA VAL A 197 -18.77 -4.97 0.30
C VAL A 197 -18.18 -6.04 1.23
N SER A 198 -17.00 -5.80 1.80
CA SER A 198 -16.34 -6.73 2.70
C SER A 198 -17.15 -6.96 3.98
N ILE A 199 -17.58 -5.88 4.66
CA ILE A 199 -18.40 -5.95 5.88
C ILE A 199 -19.79 -6.54 5.58
N GLY A 200 -20.42 -6.18 4.46
CA GLY A 200 -21.74 -6.69 4.08
C GLY A 200 -21.78 -8.21 3.88
N ARG A 201 -20.66 -8.79 3.53
CA ARG A 201 -20.48 -10.26 3.40
C ARG A 201 -20.09 -10.95 4.71
N ASP A 202 -19.73 -10.21 5.75
CA ASP A 202 -19.47 -10.75 7.07
C ASP A 202 -20.77 -10.94 7.86
N PRO A 203 -21.19 -12.21 8.15
CA PRO A 203 -22.45 -12.48 8.83
C PRO A 203 -22.49 -11.99 10.27
N ILE A 204 -21.33 -11.81 10.92
CA ILE A 204 -21.21 -11.32 12.29
C ILE A 204 -21.24 -9.79 12.29
N ALA A 205 -20.39 -9.16 11.45
CA ALA A 205 -20.25 -7.72 11.41
C ALA A 205 -21.56 -7.01 10.99
N ARG A 206 -22.23 -7.47 9.92
CA ARG A 206 -23.46 -6.88 9.41
C ARG A 206 -24.64 -6.85 10.41
N ARG A 207 -24.57 -7.67 11.46
CA ARG A 207 -25.59 -7.71 12.54
C ARG A 207 -25.32 -6.71 13.66
N GLN A 208 -24.23 -5.95 13.59
CA GLN A 208 -23.80 -5.02 14.63
C GLN A 208 -23.68 -3.56 14.14
N PRO A 209 -24.74 -2.98 13.54
CA PRO A 209 -24.65 -1.68 12.85
C PRO A 209 -24.20 -0.54 13.78
N ARG A 210 -24.60 -0.55 15.05
CA ARG A 210 -24.19 0.49 16.02
C ARG A 210 -22.69 0.38 16.34
N ARG A 211 -22.17 -0.82 16.44
CA ARG A 211 -20.75 -1.08 16.66
C ARG A 211 -19.93 -0.67 15.45
N LEU A 212 -20.37 -1.06 14.25
CA LEU A 212 -19.73 -0.67 12.99
C LEU A 212 -19.66 0.85 12.83
N ALA A 213 -20.75 1.58 13.12
CA ALA A 213 -20.75 3.03 13.04
C ALA A 213 -19.73 3.68 14.00
N ARG A 214 -19.62 3.17 15.22
CA ARG A 214 -18.64 3.64 16.20
C ARG A 214 -17.22 3.32 15.80
N GLU A 215 -16.97 2.12 15.32
CA GLU A 215 -15.63 1.68 14.86
C GLU A 215 -15.21 2.42 13.59
N ALA A 216 -16.13 2.64 12.63
CA ALA A 216 -15.88 3.48 11.46
C ALA A 216 -15.53 4.92 11.85
N TYR A 217 -16.27 5.52 12.77
CA TYR A 217 -15.94 6.85 13.29
C TYR A 217 -14.52 6.88 13.87
N LYS A 218 -14.16 5.91 14.72
CA LYS A 218 -12.82 5.80 15.32
C LYS A 218 -11.74 5.66 14.26
N LEU A 219 -11.94 4.80 13.25
CA LEU A 219 -10.98 4.60 12.18
C LEU A 219 -10.74 5.90 11.40
N PHE A 220 -11.80 6.53 10.89
CA PHE A 220 -11.67 7.69 10.01
C PHE A 220 -11.31 9.00 10.73
N THR A 221 -11.49 9.08 12.05
CA THR A 221 -11.02 10.23 12.87
C THR A 221 -9.72 9.93 13.63
N GLY A 222 -9.27 8.68 13.60
CA GLY A 222 -8.08 8.19 14.31
C GLY A 222 -6.76 8.55 13.62
N PRO A 223 -5.63 8.11 14.20
CA PRO A 223 -4.29 8.54 13.82
C PRO A 223 -3.94 8.19 12.36
N VAL A 224 -4.49 7.11 11.80
CA VAL A 224 -4.22 6.72 10.40
C VAL A 224 -4.79 7.74 9.41
N PHE A 225 -5.99 8.26 9.64
CA PHE A 225 -6.68 9.13 8.68
C PHE A 225 -6.62 10.62 9.02
N LYS A 226 -6.39 10.98 10.28
CA LYS A 226 -6.33 12.38 10.71
C LYS A 226 -5.18 13.11 10.00
N GLY A 227 -5.51 14.11 9.18
CA GLY A 227 -4.53 14.88 8.40
C GLY A 227 -4.06 14.21 7.10
N LEU A 228 -4.33 12.91 6.87
CA LEU A 228 -3.95 12.19 5.66
C LEU A 228 -4.35 12.92 4.35
N PRO A 229 -5.57 13.47 4.21
CA PRO A 229 -5.94 14.18 2.97
C PRO A 229 -5.03 15.36 2.64
N SER A 230 -4.58 16.12 3.64
CA SER A 230 -3.68 17.26 3.42
C SER A 230 -2.26 16.83 3.04
N GLU A 231 -1.80 15.70 3.54
CA GLU A 231 -0.48 15.14 3.17
C GLU A 231 -0.48 14.62 1.74
N LEU A 232 -1.50 13.85 1.37
CA LEU A 232 -1.69 13.38 0.01
C LEU A 232 -1.81 14.55 -1.00
N ALA A 233 -2.49 15.63 -0.63
CA ALA A 233 -2.65 16.80 -1.49
C ALA A 233 -1.33 17.54 -1.78
N LYS A 234 -0.28 17.34 -0.97
CA LYS A 234 1.05 17.94 -1.23
C LYS A 234 1.61 17.53 -2.59
N TYR A 235 1.31 16.30 -3.05
CA TYR A 235 1.72 15.83 -4.36
C TYR A 235 1.26 16.73 -5.52
N MET A 236 0.14 17.43 -5.37
CA MET A 236 -0.41 18.30 -6.40
C MET A 236 0.25 19.70 -6.42
N ARG A 237 1.16 20.02 -5.51
CA ARG A 237 1.88 21.30 -5.54
C ARG A 237 2.79 21.37 -6.77
N PRO A 238 2.85 22.51 -7.45
CA PRO A 238 3.84 22.73 -8.49
C PRO A 238 5.27 22.54 -7.95
N GLY A 239 6.11 21.86 -8.72
CA GLY A 239 7.49 21.59 -8.34
C GLY A 239 7.70 20.52 -7.27
N PHE A 240 6.65 19.87 -6.78
CA PHE A 240 6.77 18.82 -5.78
C PHE A 240 7.66 17.66 -6.26
N HIS A 241 8.48 17.15 -5.35
CA HIS A 241 9.22 15.91 -5.48
C HIS A 241 9.02 15.04 -4.21
N PRO A 242 8.90 13.69 -4.31
CA PRO A 242 8.74 12.84 -3.13
C PRO A 242 9.88 12.98 -2.12
N ASP A 243 11.11 13.22 -2.58
CA ASP A 243 12.28 13.40 -1.71
C ASP A 243 12.35 14.79 -1.04
N ASP A 244 11.42 15.71 -1.31
CA ASP A 244 11.24 16.94 -0.52
C ASP A 244 10.82 16.62 0.93
N ILE A 245 10.34 15.40 1.18
CA ILE A 245 10.00 14.86 2.51
C ILE A 245 11.17 14.00 2.97
N ASP A 246 11.96 14.54 3.91
CA ASP A 246 13.09 13.80 4.48
C ASP A 246 12.60 12.67 5.41
N THR A 247 12.91 11.44 5.03
CA THR A 247 12.60 10.22 5.79
C THR A 247 13.86 9.47 6.22
N THR A 248 15.05 10.04 6.08
CA THR A 248 16.35 9.39 6.31
C THR A 248 16.46 8.80 7.72
N ALA A 249 16.23 9.62 8.74
CA ALA A 249 16.30 9.15 10.13
C ALA A 249 15.26 8.08 10.46
N LEU A 250 14.09 8.14 9.83
CA LEU A 250 13.04 7.12 9.98
C LEU A 250 13.44 5.80 9.34
N LEU A 251 14.03 5.84 8.14
CA LEU A 251 14.57 4.68 7.45
C LEU A 251 15.69 4.01 8.26
N GLU A 252 16.68 4.77 8.71
CA GLU A 252 17.80 4.25 9.52
C GLU A 252 17.30 3.55 10.79
N ARG A 253 16.35 4.17 11.50
CA ARG A 253 15.75 3.58 12.71
C ARG A 253 15.06 2.24 12.39
N TRP A 254 14.21 2.20 11.38
CA TRP A 254 13.44 1.01 11.07
C TRP A 254 14.28 -0.09 10.41
N GLN A 255 15.33 0.26 9.66
CA GLN A 255 16.32 -0.71 9.19
C GLN A 255 17.02 -1.41 10.37
N ASP A 256 17.38 -0.67 11.41
CA ASP A 256 17.98 -1.26 12.61
C ASP A 256 16.94 -2.10 13.41
N GLU A 257 15.72 -1.59 13.61
CA GLU A 257 14.67 -2.32 14.32
C GLU A 257 14.26 -3.62 13.62
N LEU A 258 14.22 -3.65 12.28
CA LEU A 258 13.80 -4.84 11.54
C LEU A 258 14.98 -5.78 11.23
N PHE A 259 16.13 -5.24 10.88
CA PHE A 259 17.25 -6.00 10.30
C PHE A 259 18.60 -5.81 11.01
N GLY A 260 18.67 -5.00 12.07
CA GLY A 260 19.88 -4.86 12.89
C GLY A 260 20.28 -6.18 13.57
N ALA A 261 21.34 -6.17 14.36
CA ALA A 261 21.91 -7.39 14.98
C ALA A 261 20.90 -8.19 15.83
N SER A 262 19.88 -7.53 16.39
CA SER A 262 18.73 -8.11 17.11
C SER A 262 17.38 -7.78 16.47
N GLY A 263 17.40 -7.48 15.19
CA GLY A 263 16.22 -7.06 14.45
C GLY A 263 15.15 -8.16 14.39
N VAL A 264 13.89 -7.76 14.47
CA VAL A 264 12.76 -8.70 14.58
C VAL A 264 12.52 -9.55 13.33
N LEU A 265 13.10 -9.17 12.17
CA LEU A 265 12.93 -9.88 10.90
C LEU A 265 14.19 -10.62 10.42
N VAL A 266 15.26 -10.69 11.22
CA VAL A 266 16.49 -11.40 10.84
C VAL A 266 16.21 -12.87 10.47
N ASP A 267 15.30 -13.52 11.17
CA ASP A 267 14.91 -14.92 10.89
C ASP A 267 13.96 -15.08 9.69
N HIS A 268 13.40 -13.99 9.17
CA HIS A 268 12.54 -13.97 8.00
C HIS A 268 13.31 -13.86 6.67
N LEU A 269 14.62 -13.64 6.73
CA LEU A 269 15.52 -13.51 5.56
C LEU A 269 15.92 -14.85 4.92
N LYS A 270 15.51 -15.98 5.48
CA LYS A 270 15.89 -17.33 5.04
C LYS A 270 14.95 -17.94 4.04
#